data_73e7eea44ec9fbd558c1dc14fe384cf9
#
_entry.id   73e7eea44ec9fbd558c1dc14fe384cf9
#
_cell.length_a   1.000
_cell.length_b   1.000
_cell.length_c   1.000
_cell.angle_alpha   90.00
_cell.angle_beta   90.00
_cell.angle_gamma   90.00
#
_symmetry.space_group_name_H-M   'P 1'
#
loop_
_entity.id
_entity.type
_entity.pdbx_description
1 polymer ?
#
loop_
_entity_poly.entity_id
_entity_poly.type
_entity_poly.pdbx_seq_one_letter_code
_entity_poly.pdbx_strand_id
1 'polypeptide(L)'
;GDYAAVEQAVKTYLKESVNYTLEIKALLDDEQMANIVTADNYQTDGPDFVQTTQYLSDSKAKLEEAKTKFPEMFTEEKIMSYIDGKIDDEYYIDFYKEVAIGNEAELMPQEDLDTINSSLDTVINIINIEEEMINLLKDNKGTWTIEDGMIMFTSDSVLTTYNNLVAELQSVANILL
;
A
#
# COMPACT_ATOMS: atom_id res chain seq x y z
N GLY A 1 33.36 -0.37 -20.69
CA GLY A 1 32.78 -0.67 -22.01
C GLY A 1 31.32 -1.07 -21.88
N ASP A 2 30.64 -1.24 -22.98
CA ASP A 2 29.17 -1.46 -23.05
C ASP A 2 28.69 -2.69 -22.31
N TYR A 3 29.49 -3.76 -22.32
CA TYR A 3 29.17 -4.95 -21.52
C TYR A 3 29.05 -4.63 -20.01
N ALA A 4 29.99 -3.85 -19.48
CA ALA A 4 29.94 -3.45 -18.06
C ALA A 4 28.74 -2.52 -17.79
N ALA A 5 28.34 -1.70 -18.75
CA ALA A 5 27.14 -0.87 -18.65
C ALA A 5 25.87 -1.72 -18.65
N VAL A 6 25.79 -2.75 -19.49
CA VAL A 6 24.69 -3.73 -19.48
C VAL A 6 24.60 -4.44 -18.13
N GLU A 7 25.72 -4.97 -17.64
CA GLU A 7 25.77 -5.65 -16.35
C GLU A 7 25.29 -4.75 -15.20
N GLN A 8 25.74 -3.51 -15.19
CA GLN A 8 25.33 -2.55 -14.17
C GLN A 8 23.84 -2.22 -14.28
N ALA A 9 23.32 -2.04 -15.49
CA ALA A 9 21.90 -1.74 -15.71
C ALA A 9 21.00 -2.90 -15.23
N VAL A 10 21.34 -4.14 -15.56
CA VAL A 10 20.63 -5.34 -15.09
C VAL A 10 20.63 -5.40 -13.56
N LYS A 11 21.79 -5.23 -12.93
CA LYS A 11 21.91 -5.24 -11.46
C LYS A 11 21.08 -4.14 -10.80
N THR A 12 21.10 -2.94 -11.37
CA THR A 12 20.35 -1.81 -10.84
C THR A 12 18.84 -2.05 -10.96
N TYR A 13 18.38 -2.47 -12.13
CA TYR A 13 16.97 -2.80 -12.34
C TYR A 13 16.48 -3.91 -11.38
N LEU A 14 17.21 -5.01 -11.30
CA LEU A 14 16.84 -6.12 -10.40
C LEU A 14 16.79 -5.67 -8.94
N LYS A 15 17.77 -4.90 -8.51
CA LYS A 15 17.81 -4.36 -7.14
C LYS A 15 16.61 -3.44 -6.86
N GLU A 16 16.31 -2.52 -7.76
CA GLU A 16 15.20 -1.59 -7.59
C GLU A 16 13.85 -2.30 -7.62
N SER A 17 13.64 -3.25 -8.54
CA SER A 17 12.40 -4.01 -8.64
C SER A 17 12.16 -4.88 -7.40
N VAL A 18 13.20 -5.54 -6.87
CA VAL A 18 13.11 -6.33 -5.63
C VAL A 18 12.81 -5.43 -4.44
N ASN A 19 13.53 -4.32 -4.29
CA ASN A 19 13.30 -3.39 -3.19
C ASN A 19 11.89 -2.81 -3.23
N TYR A 20 11.40 -2.46 -4.40
CA TYR A 20 10.04 -1.93 -4.56
C TYR A 20 8.98 -2.99 -4.23
N THR A 21 9.18 -4.24 -4.63
CA THR A 21 8.31 -5.36 -4.27
C THR A 21 8.26 -5.56 -2.75
N LEU A 22 9.40 -5.44 -2.06
CA LEU A 22 9.46 -5.50 -0.60
C LEU A 22 8.76 -4.33 0.08
N GLU A 23 8.84 -3.12 -0.49
CA GLU A 23 8.08 -1.96 -0.01
C GLU A 23 6.57 -2.18 -0.12
N ILE A 24 6.10 -2.71 -1.25
CA ILE A 24 4.69 -3.07 -1.45
C ILE A 24 4.24 -4.10 -0.41
N LYS A 25 5.04 -5.15 -0.19
CA LYS A 25 4.75 -6.15 0.83
C LYS A 25 4.63 -5.52 2.22
N ALA A 26 5.54 -4.62 2.59
CA ALA A 26 5.50 -3.93 3.87
C ALA A 26 4.25 -3.04 4.03
N LEU A 27 3.78 -2.40 2.96
CA LEU A 27 2.53 -1.63 2.97
C LEU A 27 1.29 -2.52 3.17
N LEU A 28 1.29 -3.72 2.59
CA LEU A 28 0.18 -4.67 2.70
C LEU A 28 0.14 -5.38 4.07
N ASP A 29 1.29 -5.57 4.70
CA ASP A 29 1.46 -6.29 5.97
C ASP A 29 1.69 -5.34 7.16
N ASP A 30 1.29 -4.09 7.07
CA ASP A 30 1.52 -3.08 8.13
C ASP A 30 0.70 -3.40 9.39
N GLU A 31 1.38 -3.90 10.42
CA GLU A 31 0.78 -4.22 11.72
C GLU A 31 0.22 -2.99 12.44
N GLN A 32 0.75 -1.80 12.18
CA GLN A 32 0.27 -0.56 12.79
C GLN A 32 -1.18 -0.26 12.39
N MET A 33 -1.58 -0.67 11.19
CA MET A 33 -2.95 -0.49 10.70
C MET A 33 -3.97 -1.22 11.58
N ALA A 34 -3.63 -2.40 12.10
CA ALA A 34 -4.49 -3.16 13.00
C ALA A 34 -4.71 -2.48 14.35
N ASN A 35 -3.83 -1.57 14.74
CA ASN A 35 -3.89 -0.86 16.03
C ASN A 35 -4.70 0.45 15.98
N ILE A 36 -5.11 0.89 14.80
CA ILE A 36 -5.81 2.18 14.61
C ILE A 36 -7.15 2.22 15.35
N VAL A 37 -7.94 1.16 15.21
CA VAL A 37 -9.29 1.04 15.78
C VAL A 37 -9.30 0.21 17.06
N THR A 38 -8.42 0.55 17.97
CA THR A 38 -8.30 -0.09 19.29
C THR A 38 -8.58 0.92 20.42
N ALA A 39 -9.06 0.41 21.56
CA ALA A 39 -9.27 1.24 22.75
C ALA A 39 -7.99 1.95 23.20
N ASP A 40 -6.84 1.28 23.10
CA ASP A 40 -5.54 1.87 23.44
C ASP A 40 -5.20 3.08 22.56
N ASN A 41 -5.43 2.99 21.25
CA ASN A 41 -5.22 4.12 20.35
C ASN A 41 -6.21 5.26 20.65
N TYR A 42 -7.47 4.93 20.90
CA TYR A 42 -8.49 5.93 21.26
C TYR A 42 -8.15 6.68 22.53
N GLN A 43 -7.59 5.98 23.49
CA GLN A 43 -7.14 6.59 24.75
C GLN A 43 -5.88 7.43 24.57
N THR A 44 -4.96 7.01 23.70
CA THR A 44 -3.64 7.65 23.53
C THR A 44 -3.72 8.88 22.62
N ASP A 45 -4.43 8.80 21.49
CA ASP A 45 -4.47 9.85 20.45
C ASP A 45 -5.83 10.56 20.35
N GLY A 46 -6.89 9.99 20.96
CA GLY A 46 -8.21 10.64 21.01
C GLY A 46 -8.27 11.78 22.04
N PRO A 47 -9.27 12.66 21.97
CA PRO A 47 -10.38 12.63 21.01
C PRO A 47 -10.09 13.33 19.67
N ASP A 48 -8.93 13.96 19.50
CA ASP A 48 -8.60 14.74 18.30
C ASP A 48 -7.90 13.91 17.19
N PHE A 49 -7.29 12.77 17.55
CA PHE A 49 -6.71 11.80 16.62
C PHE A 49 -5.73 12.41 15.59
N VAL A 50 -4.84 13.28 16.06
CA VAL A 50 -3.90 13.98 15.17
C VAL A 50 -2.91 13.03 14.51
N GLN A 51 -2.30 12.14 15.30
CA GLN A 51 -1.32 11.18 14.80
C GLN A 51 -1.99 10.09 13.94
N THR A 52 -3.14 9.60 14.38
CA THR A 52 -3.93 8.59 13.65
C THR A 52 -4.35 9.11 12.28
N THR A 53 -4.88 10.33 12.22
CA THR A 53 -5.30 10.94 10.95
C THR A 53 -4.14 11.11 9.99
N GLN A 54 -2.97 11.55 10.48
CA GLN A 54 -1.77 11.70 9.67
C GLN A 54 -1.28 10.34 9.15
N TYR A 55 -1.23 9.33 10.01
CA TYR A 55 -0.83 7.98 9.62
C TYR A 55 -1.73 7.39 8.51
N LEU A 56 -3.05 7.49 8.67
CA LEU A 56 -4.01 7.00 7.67
C LEU A 56 -3.86 7.74 6.33
N SER A 57 -3.72 9.05 6.37
CA SER A 57 -3.50 9.87 5.17
C SER A 57 -2.21 9.50 4.44
N ASP A 58 -1.10 9.37 5.15
CA ASP A 58 0.20 9.02 4.59
C ASP A 58 0.20 7.59 4.02
N SER A 59 -0.40 6.65 4.73
CA SER A 59 -0.52 5.25 4.29
C SER A 59 -1.36 5.14 3.01
N LYS A 60 -2.48 5.84 2.95
CA LYS A 60 -3.35 5.88 1.77
C LYS A 60 -2.63 6.45 0.56
N ALA A 61 -1.90 7.55 0.73
CA ALA A 61 -1.12 8.16 -0.34
C ALA A 61 -0.05 7.21 -0.90
N LYS A 62 0.65 6.47 -0.04
CA LYS A 62 1.64 5.46 -0.46
C LYS A 62 1.01 4.29 -1.22
N LEU A 63 -0.15 3.82 -0.78
CA LEU A 63 -0.88 2.75 -1.46
C LEU A 63 -1.40 3.18 -2.83
N GLU A 64 -1.94 4.39 -2.95
CA GLU A 64 -2.38 4.97 -4.23
C GLU A 64 -1.20 5.16 -5.19
N GLU A 65 -0.06 5.62 -4.70
CA GLU A 65 1.16 5.73 -5.48
C GLU A 65 1.63 4.35 -5.98
N ALA A 66 1.58 3.33 -5.12
CA ALA A 66 1.95 1.96 -5.44
C ALA A 66 1.11 1.37 -6.57
N LYS A 67 -0.19 1.67 -6.64
CA LYS A 67 -1.08 1.22 -7.72
C LYS A 67 -0.63 1.70 -9.08
N THR A 68 -0.03 2.87 -9.17
CA THR A 68 0.49 3.44 -10.43
C THR A 68 1.91 2.99 -10.71
N LYS A 69 2.80 3.08 -9.72
CA LYS A 69 4.23 2.82 -9.93
C LYS A 69 4.59 1.35 -10.03
N PHE A 70 3.87 0.46 -9.35
CA PHE A 70 4.21 -0.96 -9.36
C PHE A 70 4.11 -1.57 -10.76
N PRO A 71 3.01 -1.39 -11.52
CA PRO A 71 2.94 -1.88 -12.89
C PRO A 71 3.99 -1.27 -13.81
N GLU A 72 4.36 0.00 -13.62
CA GLU A 72 5.37 0.69 -14.43
C GLU A 72 6.75 0.02 -14.34
N MET A 73 7.11 -0.56 -13.19
CA MET A 73 8.40 -1.25 -12.99
C MET A 73 8.62 -2.41 -13.97
N PHE A 74 7.53 -3.00 -14.48
CA PHE A 74 7.56 -4.17 -15.34
C PHE A 74 7.24 -3.86 -16.82
N THR A 75 7.24 -2.58 -17.19
CA THR A 75 7.09 -2.17 -18.59
C THR A 75 8.43 -2.19 -19.31
N GLU A 76 8.40 -2.51 -20.62
CA GLU A 76 9.59 -2.44 -21.47
C GLU A 76 10.23 -1.04 -21.42
N GLU A 77 9.42 0.01 -21.47
CA GLU A 77 9.88 1.42 -21.39
C GLU A 77 10.71 1.66 -20.13
N LYS A 78 10.22 1.23 -18.97
CA LYS A 78 10.93 1.39 -17.70
C LYS A 78 12.25 0.62 -17.70
N ILE A 79 12.23 -0.62 -18.15
CA ILE A 79 13.42 -1.49 -18.19
C ILE A 79 14.47 -0.91 -19.11
N MET A 80 14.08 -0.48 -20.29
CA MET A 80 15.00 0.13 -21.26
C MET A 80 15.57 1.47 -20.79
N SER A 81 14.88 2.17 -19.91
CA SER A 81 15.36 3.45 -19.35
C SER A 81 16.66 3.34 -18.58
N TYR A 82 17.03 2.17 -18.09
CA TYR A 82 18.29 1.95 -17.36
C TYR A 82 19.54 1.99 -18.25
N ILE A 83 19.38 1.79 -19.56
CA ILE A 83 20.48 1.87 -20.54
C ILE A 83 20.37 3.09 -21.46
N ASP A 84 19.29 3.85 -21.39
CA ASP A 84 19.07 4.99 -22.26
C ASP A 84 20.19 6.04 -22.10
N GLY A 85 20.75 6.47 -23.24
CA GLY A 85 21.89 7.40 -23.30
C GLY A 85 23.21 6.86 -22.71
N LYS A 86 23.30 5.58 -22.36
CA LYS A 86 24.51 4.93 -21.82
C LYS A 86 25.17 3.96 -22.79
N ILE A 87 24.38 3.41 -23.69
CA ILE A 87 24.80 2.41 -24.67
C ILE A 87 24.22 2.79 -26.03
N ASP A 88 25.11 2.89 -27.03
CA ASP A 88 24.73 3.23 -28.41
C ASP A 88 24.83 2.02 -29.37
N ASP A 89 25.53 0.95 -28.96
CA ASP A 89 25.72 -0.25 -29.75
C ASP A 89 24.47 -1.16 -29.70
N GLU A 90 23.82 -1.35 -30.85
CA GLU A 90 22.59 -2.16 -30.99
C GLU A 90 22.75 -3.58 -30.44
N TYR A 91 23.94 -4.20 -30.61
CA TYR A 91 24.20 -5.54 -30.10
C TYR A 91 24.04 -5.59 -28.56
N TYR A 92 24.57 -4.60 -27.86
CA TYR A 92 24.45 -4.56 -26.39
C TYR A 92 23.07 -4.11 -25.93
N ILE A 93 22.37 -3.30 -26.70
CA ILE A 93 20.95 -2.95 -26.43
C ILE A 93 20.09 -4.21 -26.54
N ASP A 94 20.23 -4.99 -27.60
CA ASP A 94 19.50 -6.25 -27.79
C ASP A 94 19.87 -7.28 -26.71
N PHE A 95 21.14 -7.39 -26.38
CA PHE A 95 21.59 -8.26 -25.32
C PHE A 95 21.02 -7.88 -23.96
N TYR A 96 20.98 -6.59 -23.62
CA TYR A 96 20.31 -6.11 -22.41
C TYR A 96 18.83 -6.46 -22.39
N LYS A 97 18.12 -6.21 -23.48
CA LYS A 97 16.71 -6.54 -23.63
C LYS A 97 16.45 -8.02 -23.42
N GLU A 98 17.27 -8.89 -24.02
CA GLU A 98 17.16 -10.34 -23.87
C GLU A 98 17.38 -10.78 -22.41
N VAL A 99 18.37 -10.21 -21.73
CA VAL A 99 18.69 -10.55 -20.34
C VAL A 99 17.64 -10.02 -19.36
N ALA A 100 17.18 -8.78 -19.54
CA ALA A 100 16.29 -8.10 -18.59
C ALA A 100 14.83 -8.47 -18.79
N ILE A 101 14.37 -8.69 -20.02
CA ILE A 101 12.99 -9.00 -20.37
C ILE A 101 12.80 -10.49 -20.69
N GLY A 102 13.84 -11.12 -21.26
CA GLY A 102 13.77 -12.48 -21.77
C GLY A 102 13.07 -12.58 -23.13
N ASN A 103 12.75 -13.79 -23.53
CA ASN A 103 12.05 -14.07 -24.81
C ASN A 103 10.54 -13.91 -24.71
N GLU A 104 10.00 -13.66 -23.54
CA GLU A 104 8.58 -13.46 -23.30
C GLU A 104 8.28 -11.97 -23.11
N ALA A 105 7.20 -11.49 -23.72
CA ALA A 105 6.84 -10.07 -23.71
C ALA A 105 6.33 -9.56 -22.36
N GLU A 106 6.14 -10.43 -21.37
CA GLU A 106 5.58 -10.08 -20.06
C GLU A 106 6.51 -10.52 -18.93
N LEU A 107 7.10 -9.54 -18.26
CA LEU A 107 7.93 -9.76 -17.04
C LEU A 107 7.10 -10.13 -15.82
N MET A 108 5.88 -9.62 -15.76
CA MET A 108 4.89 -9.97 -14.75
C MET A 108 3.56 -10.22 -15.45
N PRO A 109 2.96 -11.41 -15.29
CA PRO A 109 1.65 -11.71 -15.85
C PRO A 109 0.59 -10.71 -15.39
N GLN A 110 -0.34 -10.35 -16.27
CA GLN A 110 -1.43 -9.42 -15.96
C GLN A 110 -2.27 -9.90 -14.76
N GLU A 111 -2.46 -11.22 -14.64
CA GLU A 111 -3.16 -11.82 -13.49
C GLU A 111 -2.48 -11.50 -12.15
N ASP A 112 -1.15 -11.52 -12.11
CA ASP A 112 -0.39 -11.19 -10.90
C ASP A 112 -0.47 -9.70 -10.57
N LEU A 113 -0.40 -8.82 -11.58
CA LEU A 113 -0.61 -7.38 -11.42
C LEU A 113 -2.03 -7.07 -10.91
N ASP A 114 -3.04 -7.73 -11.45
CA ASP A 114 -4.44 -7.57 -11.02
C ASP A 114 -4.63 -8.03 -9.57
N THR A 115 -3.99 -9.13 -9.18
CA THR A 115 -4.02 -9.64 -7.80
C THR A 115 -3.40 -8.64 -6.83
N ILE A 116 -2.25 -8.06 -7.17
CA ILE A 116 -1.58 -7.05 -6.33
C ILE A 116 -2.43 -5.79 -6.25
N ASN A 117 -2.98 -5.30 -7.35
CA ASN A 117 -3.87 -4.15 -7.37
C ASN A 117 -5.13 -4.38 -6.53
N SER A 118 -5.72 -5.57 -6.58
CA SER A 118 -6.87 -5.94 -5.74
C SER A 118 -6.51 -5.93 -4.25
N SER A 119 -5.33 -6.40 -3.88
CA SER A 119 -4.84 -6.34 -2.50
C SER A 119 -4.63 -4.90 -2.03
N LEU A 120 -4.03 -4.05 -2.87
CA LEU A 120 -3.86 -2.62 -2.57
C LEU A 120 -5.21 -1.91 -2.41
N ASP A 121 -6.18 -2.18 -3.27
CA ASP A 121 -7.54 -1.64 -3.17
C ASP A 121 -8.23 -2.08 -1.88
N THR A 122 -8.06 -3.34 -1.47
CA THR A 122 -8.62 -3.84 -0.21
C THR A 122 -8.05 -3.11 1.00
N VAL A 123 -6.74 -2.88 1.05
CA VAL A 123 -6.12 -2.13 2.14
C VAL A 123 -6.56 -0.66 2.12
N ILE A 124 -6.71 -0.04 0.95
CA ILE A 124 -7.27 1.32 0.82
C ILE A 124 -8.70 1.38 1.35
N ASN A 125 -9.52 0.37 1.07
CA ASN A 125 -10.87 0.27 1.61
C ASN A 125 -10.87 0.16 3.15
N ILE A 126 -9.96 -0.62 3.72
CA ILE A 126 -9.77 -0.70 5.17
C ILE A 126 -9.47 0.69 5.73
N ILE A 127 -8.52 1.42 5.14
CA ILE A 127 -8.17 2.78 5.55
C ILE A 127 -9.38 3.71 5.47
N ASN A 128 -10.16 3.65 4.41
CA ASN A 128 -11.36 4.48 4.26
C ASN A 128 -12.38 4.23 5.39
N ILE A 129 -12.60 2.96 5.77
CA ILE A 129 -13.50 2.61 6.87
C ILE A 129 -12.92 3.09 8.21
N GLU A 130 -11.63 2.91 8.43
CA GLU A 130 -10.95 3.41 9.64
C GLU A 130 -11.01 4.94 9.74
N GLU A 131 -10.84 5.66 8.62
CA GLU A 131 -11.05 7.12 8.57
C GLU A 131 -12.48 7.50 8.97
N GLU A 132 -13.49 6.78 8.49
CA GLU A 132 -14.89 7.02 8.87
C GLU A 132 -15.12 6.77 10.37
N MET A 133 -14.54 5.71 10.93
CA MET A 133 -14.62 5.41 12.37
C MET A 133 -13.96 6.50 13.20
N ILE A 134 -12.77 6.92 12.84
CA ILE A 134 -12.04 7.99 13.53
C ILE A 134 -12.79 9.32 13.43
N ASN A 135 -13.31 9.68 12.28
CA ASN A 135 -14.10 10.90 12.09
C ASN A 135 -15.41 10.86 12.90
N LEU A 136 -16.07 9.70 12.98
CA LEU A 136 -17.25 9.53 13.83
C LEU A 136 -16.92 9.85 15.30
N LEU A 137 -15.80 9.34 15.81
CA LEU A 137 -15.35 9.59 17.18
C LEU A 137 -14.95 11.05 17.41
N LYS A 138 -14.26 11.67 16.45
CA LYS A 138 -13.89 13.09 16.52
C LYS A 138 -15.12 14.00 16.54
N ASP A 139 -16.08 13.76 15.65
CA ASP A 139 -17.27 14.58 15.49
C ASP A 139 -18.25 14.43 16.66
N ASN A 140 -18.13 13.33 17.41
CA ASN A 140 -18.98 13.01 18.56
C ASN A 140 -18.19 12.94 19.88
N LYS A 141 -17.10 13.69 19.99
CA LYS A 141 -16.35 13.76 21.24
C LYS A 141 -17.23 14.23 22.39
N GLY A 142 -17.04 13.63 23.55
CA GLY A 142 -17.90 13.84 24.72
C GLY A 142 -19.09 12.87 24.80
N THR A 143 -19.34 12.07 23.75
CA THR A 143 -20.40 11.04 23.77
C THR A 143 -19.83 9.62 23.89
N TRP A 144 -18.54 9.48 24.02
CA TRP A 144 -17.86 8.20 24.21
C TRP A 144 -16.69 8.34 25.22
N THR A 145 -16.38 7.24 25.85
CA THR A 145 -15.27 7.11 26.82
C THR A 145 -14.63 5.73 26.66
N ILE A 146 -13.41 5.58 27.19
CA ILE A 146 -12.77 4.27 27.31
C ILE A 146 -12.82 3.84 28.76
N GLU A 147 -13.47 2.70 29.04
CA GLU A 147 -13.60 2.10 30.36
C GLU A 147 -13.20 0.62 30.29
N ASP A 148 -12.29 0.20 31.14
CA ASP A 148 -11.80 -1.19 31.21
C ASP A 148 -11.35 -1.76 29.85
N GLY A 149 -10.69 -0.94 29.03
CA GLY A 149 -10.20 -1.35 27.71
C GLY A 149 -11.26 -1.47 26.61
N MET A 150 -12.46 -0.93 26.87
CA MET A 150 -13.58 -0.93 25.92
C MET A 150 -14.07 0.49 25.67
N ILE A 151 -14.55 0.73 24.45
CA ILE A 151 -15.24 1.98 24.13
C ILE A 151 -16.70 1.90 24.58
N MET A 152 -17.12 2.92 25.33
CA MET A 152 -18.48 3.09 25.85
C MET A 152 -19.12 4.32 25.23
N PHE A 153 -20.38 4.21 24.81
CA PHE A 153 -21.12 5.29 24.17
C PHE A 153 -22.32 5.71 25.02
N THR A 154 -22.58 7.02 25.04
CA THR A 154 -23.81 7.59 25.65
C THR A 154 -24.89 7.88 24.62
N SER A 155 -24.57 7.78 23.32
CA SER A 155 -25.51 7.98 22.20
C SER A 155 -25.77 6.67 21.48
N ASP A 156 -27.00 6.21 21.44
CA ASP A 156 -27.39 4.98 20.75
C ASP A 156 -27.17 5.07 19.23
N SER A 157 -27.39 6.25 18.64
CA SER A 157 -27.17 6.45 17.20
C SER A 157 -25.70 6.37 16.81
N VAL A 158 -24.81 6.93 17.63
CA VAL A 158 -23.36 6.85 17.42
C VAL A 158 -22.87 5.42 17.60
N LEU A 159 -23.34 4.72 18.64
CA LEU A 159 -23.04 3.30 18.87
C LEU A 159 -23.46 2.44 17.66
N THR A 160 -24.66 2.64 17.14
CA THR A 160 -25.16 1.89 15.99
C THR A 160 -24.29 2.13 14.75
N THR A 161 -23.95 3.37 14.46
CA THR A 161 -23.07 3.72 13.32
C THR A 161 -21.68 3.11 13.51
N TYR A 162 -21.12 3.20 14.71
CA TYR A 162 -19.82 2.62 15.04
C TYR A 162 -19.82 1.10 14.83
N ASN A 163 -20.82 0.41 15.34
CA ASN A 163 -20.93 -1.05 15.18
C ASN A 163 -21.10 -1.47 13.72
N ASN A 164 -21.81 -0.70 12.91
CA ASN A 164 -21.95 -0.95 11.48
C ASN A 164 -20.60 -0.81 10.77
N LEU A 165 -19.80 0.20 11.11
CA LEU A 165 -18.46 0.38 10.57
C LEU A 165 -17.51 -0.74 11.01
N VAL A 166 -17.59 -1.22 12.25
CA VAL A 166 -16.83 -2.38 12.73
C VAL A 166 -17.16 -3.62 11.91
N ALA A 167 -18.43 -3.88 11.66
CA ALA A 167 -18.88 -5.03 10.88
C ALA A 167 -18.39 -4.93 9.43
N GLU A 168 -18.44 -3.74 8.83
CA GLU A 168 -17.92 -3.47 7.49
C GLU A 168 -16.40 -3.69 7.43
N LEU A 169 -15.66 -3.18 8.40
CA LEU A 169 -14.22 -3.36 8.51
C LEU A 169 -13.84 -4.85 8.58
N GLN A 170 -14.51 -5.61 9.42
CA GLN A 170 -14.30 -7.05 9.54
C GLN A 170 -14.59 -7.79 8.22
N SER A 171 -15.65 -7.42 7.52
CA SER A 171 -16.00 -8.00 6.23
C SER A 171 -14.93 -7.75 5.17
N VAL A 172 -14.39 -6.53 5.09
CA VAL A 172 -13.31 -6.17 4.15
C VAL A 172 -11.99 -6.83 4.55
N ALA A 173 -11.63 -6.82 5.84
CA ALA A 173 -10.40 -7.45 6.33
C ALA A 173 -10.34 -8.96 6.08
N ASN A 174 -11.48 -9.66 6.11
CA ASN A 174 -11.56 -11.09 5.81
C ASN A 174 -11.19 -11.44 4.36
N ILE A 175 -11.24 -10.48 3.43
CA ILE A 175 -10.83 -10.68 2.03
C ILE A 175 -9.31 -10.91 1.93
N LEU A 176 -8.51 -10.35 2.88
CA LEU A 176 -7.06 -10.50 2.92
C LEU A 176 -6.59 -11.82 3.52
N LEU A 177 -7.46 -12.57 4.18
CA LEU A 177 -7.18 -13.88 4.76
C LEU A 177 -7.43 -14.97 3.72
#